data_4b6ce33ceb1a94a0a702b54401370d1a
#
_entry.id   4b6ce33ceb1a94a0a702b54401370d1a
#
_cell.length_a   1.000
_cell.length_b   1.000
_cell.length_c   1.000
_cell.angle_alpha   90.00
_cell.angle_beta   90.00
_cell.angle_gamma   90.00
#
_symmetry.space_group_name_H-M   'P 1'
#
loop_
_entity.id
_entity.type
_entity.pdbx_description
1 polymer ?
#
loop_
_entity_poly.entity_id
_entity_poly.type
_entity_poly.pdbx_seq_one_letter_code
_entity_poly.pdbx_strand_id
1 'polypeptide(L)'
;MANQNRGKMAKYFGTYGIRRKLSGLSPEFACGMSAAFGTHMKCGKFIVGTDTRTSREMLKGAAIAGLLSAGCEVIELGIVPSPTLEFEVKKQKAKGGVIVTASHNPPDWNALKFVGKEGIGLSKEDGEPVERIYESGRQKRAKWNEIKQLTSYPGAISDHVSAILRHTDANAIRKRKPFIILDCGNGTACNFAPLLFTRLGCRIRVMNGTPDGFFPGRNSEPTRENVAGLISAVKREKADMGIAWDGDGDRVIFIDEKGGYIWGDKSFALCAKIKMRKRKGTAVTTVATSDVVKDVVEQAGCRLAYVPVGAPYISQKMFK
;
A
#
# COMPACT_ATOMS: atom_id res chain seq x y z
N MET A 1 40.42 22.64 -0.74
CA MET A 1 39.70 21.93 0.32
C MET A 1 38.43 21.33 -0.29
N ALA A 2 38.49 20.10 -0.68
CA ALA A 2 37.40 19.41 -1.40
C ALA A 2 36.31 19.00 -0.41
N ASN A 3 35.10 19.33 -0.76
CA ASN A 3 33.86 19.20 -0.03
C ASN A 3 33.57 17.72 0.34
N GLN A 4 33.79 17.34 1.59
CA GLN A 4 33.38 16.05 2.16
C GLN A 4 31.89 16.12 2.58
N ASN A 5 30.99 16.37 1.64
CA ASN A 5 29.57 16.16 1.86
C ASN A 5 29.17 14.82 1.22
N ARG A 6 29.78 13.71 1.68
CA ARG A 6 29.20 12.38 1.48
C ARG A 6 27.95 12.34 2.36
N GLY A 7 26.77 12.46 1.75
CA GLY A 7 25.51 12.35 2.43
C GLY A 7 25.47 11.11 3.32
N LYS A 8 25.21 11.29 4.61
CA LYS A 8 24.92 10.16 5.51
C LYS A 8 23.73 9.43 4.93
N MET A 9 23.90 8.15 4.59
CA MET A 9 22.78 7.32 4.14
C MET A 9 21.66 7.33 5.19
N ALA A 10 20.40 7.36 4.74
CA ALA A 10 19.25 7.28 5.63
C ALA A 10 19.42 6.12 6.61
N LYS A 11 19.23 6.42 7.89
CA LYS A 11 19.48 5.50 9.01
C LYS A 11 18.26 4.65 9.34
N TYR A 12 17.07 5.21 9.15
CA TYR A 12 15.79 4.60 9.54
C TYR A 12 14.98 4.13 8.35
N PHE A 13 14.94 4.92 7.26
CA PHE A 13 14.17 4.59 6.07
C PHE A 13 14.78 3.40 5.30
N GLY A 14 13.92 2.40 5.03
CA GLY A 14 14.18 1.33 4.08
C GLY A 14 13.68 1.67 2.67
N THR A 15 13.37 0.64 1.88
CA THR A 15 12.85 0.79 0.50
C THR A 15 11.45 1.42 0.44
N TYR A 16 10.66 1.31 1.49
CA TYR A 16 9.36 1.97 1.63
C TYR A 16 9.02 2.14 3.12
N GLY A 17 9.36 3.30 3.67
CA GLY A 17 9.12 3.66 5.07
C GLY A 17 10.09 3.02 6.06
N ILE A 18 9.74 3.12 7.33
CA ILE A 18 10.53 2.68 8.49
C ILE A 18 9.88 1.44 9.07
N ARG A 19 10.48 0.26 8.86
CA ARG A 19 9.93 -1.03 9.28
C ARG A 19 10.82 -1.71 10.32
N ARG A 20 10.23 -2.14 11.43
CA ARG A 20 10.93 -2.81 12.54
C ARG A 20 10.03 -3.81 13.27
N LYS A 21 10.62 -4.70 14.05
CA LYS A 21 9.90 -5.37 15.13
C LYS A 21 9.36 -4.33 16.10
N LEU A 22 8.22 -4.61 16.72
CA LEU A 22 7.56 -3.66 17.61
C LEU A 22 8.45 -3.22 18.77
N SER A 23 9.34 -4.09 19.26
CA SER A 23 10.34 -3.74 20.28
C SER A 23 11.30 -2.62 19.90
N GLY A 24 11.46 -2.34 18.60
CA GLY A 24 12.29 -1.26 18.06
C GLY A 24 11.49 -0.11 17.41
N LEU A 25 10.16 -0.10 17.57
CA LEU A 25 9.26 0.92 17.02
C LEU A 25 8.35 1.46 18.13
N SER A 26 8.89 2.34 18.97
CA SER A 26 8.16 2.91 20.10
C SER A 26 7.16 3.99 19.67
N PRO A 27 6.11 4.27 20.48
CA PRO A 27 5.18 5.38 20.23
C PRO A 27 5.88 6.73 20.16
N GLU A 28 6.91 6.98 20.99
CA GLU A 28 7.69 8.23 21.00
C GLU A 28 8.43 8.42 19.68
N PHE A 29 9.02 7.33 19.15
CA PHE A 29 9.67 7.35 17.85
C PHE A 29 8.65 7.65 16.74
N ALA A 30 7.49 6.99 16.76
CA ALA A 30 6.43 7.20 15.76
C ALA A 30 5.90 8.65 15.81
N CYS A 31 5.68 9.19 17.00
CA CYS A 31 5.27 10.58 17.22
C CYS A 31 6.31 11.57 16.69
N GLY A 32 7.56 11.42 17.11
CA GLY A 32 8.66 12.31 16.70
C GLY A 32 8.92 12.29 15.19
N MET A 33 8.91 11.10 14.58
CA MET A 33 9.11 10.93 13.14
C MET A 33 7.94 11.51 12.32
N SER A 34 6.70 11.35 12.79
CA SER A 34 5.52 11.94 12.15
C SER A 34 5.49 13.48 12.29
N ALA A 35 5.92 14.03 13.42
CA ALA A 35 6.10 15.47 13.58
C ALA A 35 7.19 16.03 12.64
N ALA A 36 8.29 15.30 12.48
CA ALA A 36 9.35 15.65 11.53
C ALA A 36 8.85 15.62 10.08
N PHE A 37 8.05 14.61 9.73
CA PHE A 37 7.43 14.52 8.40
C PHE A 37 6.45 15.68 8.15
N GLY A 38 5.55 15.97 9.09
CA GLY A 38 4.67 17.15 9.00
C GLY A 38 5.42 18.45 8.82
N THR A 39 6.53 18.60 9.56
CA THR A 39 7.43 19.78 9.45
C THR A 39 8.07 19.86 8.07
N HIS A 40 8.64 18.76 7.57
CA HIS A 40 9.25 18.68 6.24
C HIS A 40 8.28 19.08 5.13
N MET A 41 7.06 18.57 5.19
CA MET A 41 6.00 18.84 4.22
C MET A 41 5.33 20.21 4.40
N LYS A 42 5.84 21.05 5.32
CA LYS A 42 5.32 22.40 5.65
C LYS A 42 3.89 22.40 6.17
N CYS A 43 3.54 21.38 6.95
CA CYS A 43 2.20 21.18 7.55
C CYS A 43 1.06 21.20 6.52
N GLY A 44 -0.17 21.38 6.96
CA GLY A 44 -1.38 21.30 6.14
C GLY A 44 -2.17 20.04 6.45
N LYS A 45 -2.94 19.53 5.49
CA LYS A 45 -3.77 18.34 5.63
C LYS A 45 -2.94 17.07 5.44
N PHE A 46 -3.10 16.10 6.33
CA PHE A 46 -2.49 14.77 6.27
C PHE A 46 -3.55 13.68 6.41
N ILE A 47 -3.30 12.56 5.74
CA ILE A 47 -4.15 11.37 5.81
C ILE A 47 -3.43 10.30 6.65
N VAL A 48 -4.14 9.66 7.57
CA VAL A 48 -3.59 8.55 8.37
C VAL A 48 -4.48 7.33 8.26
N GLY A 49 -3.88 6.17 8.03
CA GLY A 49 -4.57 4.89 7.96
C GLY A 49 -3.72 3.74 8.49
N THR A 50 -4.34 2.58 8.70
CA THR A 50 -3.65 1.42 9.28
C THR A 50 -4.01 0.13 8.55
N ASP A 51 -3.19 -0.92 8.76
CA ASP A 51 -3.60 -2.31 8.57
C ASP A 51 -4.31 -2.87 9.82
N THR A 52 -4.42 -4.20 9.91
CA THR A 52 -5.17 -4.88 10.98
C THR A 52 -4.33 -5.23 12.21
N ARG A 53 -3.02 -4.98 12.22
CA ARG A 53 -2.09 -5.38 13.30
C ARG A 53 -2.52 -4.90 14.67
N THR A 54 -2.26 -5.70 15.71
CA THR A 54 -2.66 -5.40 17.09
C THR A 54 -2.07 -4.08 17.62
N SER A 55 -0.86 -3.73 17.15
CA SER A 55 -0.17 -2.47 17.51
C SER A 55 -0.66 -1.22 16.75
N ARG A 56 -1.64 -1.37 15.85
CA ARG A 56 -2.10 -0.27 14.97
C ARG A 56 -2.60 0.96 15.74
N GLU A 57 -3.41 0.75 16.77
CA GLU A 57 -4.04 1.87 17.50
C GLU A 57 -2.99 2.70 18.24
N MET A 58 -2.03 2.04 18.89
CA MET A 58 -0.95 2.70 19.60
C MET A 58 -0.09 3.54 18.66
N LEU A 59 0.37 2.95 17.55
CA LEU A 59 1.25 3.65 16.59
C LEU A 59 0.51 4.71 15.79
N LYS A 60 -0.76 4.46 15.45
CA LYS A 60 -1.63 5.45 14.80
C LYS A 60 -1.84 6.67 15.70
N GLY A 61 -2.21 6.45 16.96
CA GLY A 61 -2.36 7.53 17.93
C GLY A 61 -1.10 8.36 18.08
N ALA A 62 0.06 7.72 18.16
CA ALA A 62 1.35 8.38 18.20
C ALA A 62 1.65 9.21 16.93
N ALA A 63 1.41 8.63 15.75
CA ALA A 63 1.61 9.33 14.48
C ALA A 63 0.68 10.55 14.34
N ILE A 64 -0.59 10.42 14.72
CA ILE A 64 -1.56 11.51 14.74
C ILE A 64 -1.13 12.61 15.71
N ALA A 65 -0.73 12.25 16.94
CA ALA A 65 -0.24 13.21 17.94
C ALA A 65 0.97 14.00 17.42
N GLY A 66 1.91 13.31 16.74
CA GLY A 66 3.07 13.93 16.11
C GLY A 66 2.68 14.96 15.05
N LEU A 67 1.79 14.58 14.12
CA LEU A 67 1.32 15.50 13.07
C LEU A 67 0.57 16.71 13.65
N LEU A 68 -0.35 16.48 14.58
CA LEU A 68 -1.09 17.57 15.26
C LEU A 68 -0.14 18.49 16.00
N SER A 69 0.87 17.96 16.70
CA SER A 69 1.87 18.77 17.44
C SER A 69 2.68 19.68 16.53
N ALA A 70 2.84 19.32 15.27
CA ALA A 70 3.48 20.15 14.25
C ALA A 70 2.54 21.22 13.66
N GLY A 71 1.22 21.16 13.97
CA GLY A 71 0.18 22.05 13.43
C GLY A 71 -0.42 21.56 12.12
N CYS A 72 -0.38 20.27 11.87
CA CYS A 72 -1.06 19.65 10.72
C CYS A 72 -2.52 19.37 11.05
N GLU A 73 -3.40 19.48 10.07
CA GLU A 73 -4.75 18.90 10.07
C GLU A 73 -4.64 17.40 9.76
N VAL A 74 -5.36 16.55 10.47
CA VAL A 74 -5.30 15.11 10.27
C VAL A 74 -6.67 14.52 9.96
N ILE A 75 -6.73 13.72 8.91
CA ILE A 75 -7.91 12.91 8.55
C ILE A 75 -7.55 11.44 8.74
N GLU A 76 -8.28 10.75 9.60
CA GLU A 76 -8.15 9.34 9.87
C GLU A 76 -9.07 8.51 8.98
N LEU A 77 -8.54 7.49 8.32
CA LEU A 77 -9.32 6.57 7.46
C LEU A 77 -9.65 5.23 8.14
N GLY A 78 -9.08 4.94 9.31
CA GLY A 78 -9.18 3.62 9.95
C GLY A 78 -8.38 2.54 9.23
N ILE A 79 -8.92 1.32 9.18
CA ILE A 79 -8.30 0.18 8.49
C ILE A 79 -8.59 0.28 6.99
N VAL A 80 -7.56 0.57 6.20
CA VAL A 80 -7.65 0.71 4.75
C VAL A 80 -6.44 0.09 4.05
N PRO A 81 -6.59 -0.42 2.82
CA PRO A 81 -5.44 -0.79 1.98
C PRO A 81 -4.48 0.38 1.78
N SER A 82 -3.16 0.09 1.74
CA SER A 82 -2.14 1.09 1.40
C SER A 82 -2.49 1.88 0.14
N PRO A 83 -2.90 1.25 -0.99
CA PRO A 83 -3.32 1.97 -2.19
C PRO A 83 -4.55 2.88 -1.99
N THR A 84 -5.43 2.56 -1.04
CA THR A 84 -6.58 3.42 -0.72
C THR A 84 -6.13 4.72 -0.06
N LEU A 85 -5.17 4.65 0.86
CA LEU A 85 -4.63 5.87 1.48
C LEU A 85 -3.87 6.71 0.45
N GLU A 86 -3.03 6.11 -0.38
CA GLU A 86 -2.32 6.79 -1.46
C GLU A 86 -3.29 7.51 -2.42
N PHE A 87 -4.38 6.85 -2.78
CA PHE A 87 -5.48 7.43 -3.57
C PHE A 87 -6.12 8.63 -2.87
N GLU A 88 -6.44 8.51 -1.57
CA GLU A 88 -7.07 9.58 -0.80
C GLU A 88 -6.14 10.78 -0.58
N VAL A 89 -4.83 10.58 -0.39
CA VAL A 89 -3.86 11.69 -0.33
C VAL A 89 -3.98 12.58 -1.56
N LYS A 90 -3.99 11.97 -2.75
CA LYS A 90 -4.11 12.71 -4.01
C LYS A 90 -5.51 13.30 -4.21
N LYS A 91 -6.57 12.53 -3.97
CA LYS A 91 -7.96 12.95 -4.14
C LYS A 91 -8.32 14.13 -3.25
N GLN A 92 -7.90 14.11 -1.97
CA GLN A 92 -8.19 15.17 -1.00
C GLN A 92 -7.18 16.31 -1.02
N LYS A 93 -6.20 16.27 -1.96
CA LYS A 93 -5.12 17.26 -2.09
C LYS A 93 -4.35 17.45 -0.78
N ALA A 94 -4.13 16.35 -0.05
CA ALA A 94 -3.37 16.39 1.19
C ALA A 94 -1.89 16.64 0.91
N LYS A 95 -1.16 17.18 1.90
CA LYS A 95 0.28 17.39 1.84
C LYS A 95 1.05 16.08 1.92
N GLY A 96 0.45 15.06 2.53
CA GLY A 96 1.01 13.72 2.64
C GLY A 96 0.12 12.78 3.43
N GLY A 97 0.63 11.58 3.67
CA GLY A 97 -0.05 10.58 4.48
C GLY A 97 0.91 9.69 5.25
N VAL A 98 0.39 9.03 6.28
CA VAL A 98 1.12 8.03 7.07
C VAL A 98 0.30 6.76 7.13
N ILE A 99 0.88 5.64 6.70
CA ILE A 99 0.27 4.30 6.81
C ILE A 99 1.02 3.52 7.89
N VAL A 100 0.29 3.06 8.89
CA VAL A 100 0.83 2.19 9.95
C VAL A 100 0.62 0.74 9.53
N THR A 101 1.66 0.13 8.96
CA THR A 101 1.61 -1.26 8.44
C THR A 101 2.98 -1.84 8.17
N ALA A 102 3.18 -3.11 8.49
CA ALA A 102 4.36 -3.86 8.06
C ALA A 102 4.09 -4.76 6.84
N SER A 103 2.98 -4.54 6.11
CA SER A 103 2.61 -5.30 4.90
C SER A 103 2.59 -6.81 5.17
N HIS A 104 3.47 -7.56 4.54
CA HIS A 104 3.55 -9.02 4.58
C HIS A 104 4.35 -9.60 5.76
N ASN A 105 4.98 -8.75 6.59
CA ASN A 105 5.78 -9.24 7.73
C ASN A 105 4.94 -9.94 8.81
N PRO A 106 5.56 -10.76 9.67
CA PRO A 106 4.89 -11.39 10.82
C PRO A 106 4.16 -10.39 11.74
N PRO A 107 3.23 -10.85 12.60
CA PRO A 107 2.40 -9.97 13.45
C PRO A 107 3.19 -9.07 14.41
N ASP A 108 4.37 -9.49 14.87
CA ASP A 108 5.27 -8.76 15.77
C ASP A 108 6.03 -7.59 15.12
N TRP A 109 5.86 -7.39 13.82
CA TRP A 109 6.42 -6.27 13.08
C TRP A 109 5.39 -5.17 12.87
N ASN A 110 5.88 -3.91 12.79
CA ASN A 110 5.09 -2.80 12.25
C ASN A 110 6.00 -1.80 11.51
N ALA A 111 5.38 -0.81 10.87
CA ALA A 111 6.11 0.23 10.16
C ALA A 111 5.32 1.53 10.08
N LEU A 112 6.03 2.61 9.78
CA LEU A 112 5.49 3.87 9.32
C LEU A 112 5.88 4.03 7.85
N LYS A 113 4.93 3.92 6.94
CA LYS A 113 5.12 4.28 5.53
C LYS A 113 4.65 5.72 5.34
N PHE A 114 5.48 6.54 4.74
CA PHE A 114 5.18 7.95 4.47
C PHE A 114 4.84 8.14 2.99
N VAL A 115 3.79 8.86 2.72
CA VAL A 115 3.26 9.12 1.37
C VAL A 115 3.32 10.62 1.10
N GLY A 116 3.91 11.02 -0.01
CA GLY A 116 3.97 12.41 -0.46
C GLY A 116 2.65 12.89 -1.09
N LYS A 117 2.56 14.18 -1.35
CA LYS A 117 1.35 14.86 -1.88
C LYS A 117 0.80 14.29 -3.20
N GLU A 118 1.65 13.60 -3.97
CA GLU A 118 1.25 12.97 -5.23
C GLU A 118 0.63 11.57 -5.04
N GLY A 119 0.45 11.11 -3.78
CA GLY A 119 0.00 9.76 -3.48
C GLY A 119 1.07 8.70 -3.73
N ILE A 120 2.34 9.08 -3.68
CA ILE A 120 3.50 8.22 -3.90
C ILE A 120 4.28 8.09 -2.60
N GLY A 121 4.65 6.86 -2.25
CA GLY A 121 5.48 6.59 -1.08
C GLY A 121 6.85 7.29 -1.16
N LEU A 122 7.37 7.72 -0.02
CA LEU A 122 8.72 8.26 0.06
C LEU A 122 9.75 7.15 -0.13
N SER A 123 10.72 7.38 -1.02
CA SER A 123 11.92 6.57 -1.13
C SER A 123 12.83 6.78 0.07
N LYS A 124 13.92 6.00 0.13
CA LYS A 124 14.95 6.19 1.15
C LYS A 124 15.54 7.59 1.09
N GLU A 125 15.83 8.08 -0.10
CA GLU A 125 16.41 9.39 -0.36
C GLU A 125 15.44 10.52 0.01
N ASP A 126 14.16 10.38 -0.30
CA ASP A 126 13.12 11.35 0.10
C ASP A 126 12.89 11.38 1.61
N GLY A 127 13.17 10.27 2.31
CA GLY A 127 13.06 10.17 3.76
C GLY A 127 14.22 10.84 4.52
N GLU A 128 15.40 11.00 3.91
CA GLU A 128 16.57 11.58 4.58
C GLU A 128 16.33 12.98 5.20
N PRO A 129 15.64 13.92 4.53
CA PRO A 129 15.32 15.21 5.13
C PRO A 129 14.42 15.09 6.37
N VAL A 130 13.50 14.11 6.38
CA VAL A 130 12.64 13.83 7.54
C VAL A 130 13.47 13.32 8.71
N GLU A 131 14.39 12.38 8.46
CA GLU A 131 15.32 11.87 9.48
C GLU A 131 16.18 12.96 10.08
N ARG A 132 16.74 13.86 9.25
CA ARG A 132 17.55 15.00 9.74
C ARG A 132 16.75 15.92 10.68
N ILE A 133 15.49 16.19 10.35
CA ILE A 133 14.62 16.99 11.22
C ILE A 133 14.39 16.26 12.54
N TYR A 134 14.10 14.95 12.49
CA TYR A 134 13.89 14.13 13.67
C TYR A 134 15.14 14.11 14.58
N GLU A 135 16.31 13.78 14.02
CA GLU A 135 17.56 13.68 14.79
C GLU A 135 18.02 15.03 15.38
N SER A 136 17.76 16.13 14.70
CA SER A 136 18.12 17.46 15.18
C SER A 136 17.17 18.03 16.23
N GLY A 137 16.04 17.37 16.50
CA GLY A 137 15.01 17.89 17.40
C GLY A 137 14.28 19.15 16.89
N ARG A 138 14.45 19.50 15.60
CA ARG A 138 13.90 20.72 14.99
C ARG A 138 12.49 20.56 14.40
N GLN A 139 11.71 19.60 14.90
CA GLN A 139 10.31 19.49 14.54
C GLN A 139 9.56 20.77 14.95
N LYS A 140 8.75 21.29 14.03
CA LYS A 140 7.86 22.39 14.34
C LYS A 140 6.96 22.02 15.53
N ARG A 141 6.76 22.97 16.43
CA ARG A 141 5.80 22.88 17.53
C ARG A 141 4.77 23.98 17.35
N ALA A 142 3.53 23.58 17.10
CA ALA A 142 2.42 24.51 16.99
C ALA A 142 2.14 25.15 18.35
N LYS A 143 1.74 26.43 18.34
CA LYS A 143 1.20 27.07 19.52
C LYS A 143 -0.17 26.47 19.84
N TRP A 144 -0.64 26.60 21.08
CA TRP A 144 -1.90 26.03 21.52
C TRP A 144 -3.11 26.43 20.64
N ASN A 145 -3.09 27.64 20.09
CA ASN A 145 -4.13 28.18 19.20
C ASN A 145 -3.92 27.85 17.71
N GLU A 146 -2.84 27.16 17.36
CA GLU A 146 -2.52 26.70 16.00
C GLU A 146 -2.78 25.19 15.81
N ILE A 147 -3.06 24.46 16.89
CA ILE A 147 -3.35 23.03 16.83
C ILE A 147 -4.63 22.82 16.02
N LYS A 148 -4.53 21.97 15.00
CA LYS A 148 -5.63 21.65 14.07
C LYS A 148 -6.45 20.46 14.56
N GLN A 149 -7.57 20.19 13.88
CA GLN A 149 -8.49 19.12 14.24
C GLN A 149 -8.05 17.78 13.68
N LEU A 150 -8.43 16.73 14.40
CA LEU A 150 -8.51 15.36 13.90
C LEU A 150 -9.95 15.12 13.45
N THR A 151 -10.11 14.63 12.21
CA THR A 151 -11.43 14.21 11.68
C THR A 151 -11.34 12.76 11.20
N SER A 152 -12.47 12.05 11.20
CA SER A 152 -12.57 10.70 10.64
C SER A 152 -13.27 10.74 9.29
N TYR A 153 -12.78 9.94 8.34
CA TYR A 153 -13.39 9.81 7.02
C TYR A 153 -13.63 8.34 6.64
N PRO A 154 -14.82 7.80 6.89
CA PRO A 154 -15.15 6.41 6.61
C PRO A 154 -15.40 6.10 5.12
N GLY A 155 -15.51 7.12 4.27
CA GLY A 155 -15.83 6.98 2.84
C GLY A 155 -14.69 6.50 1.94
N ALA A 156 -13.45 6.44 2.43
CA ALA A 156 -12.24 6.22 1.62
C ALA A 156 -12.28 4.95 0.75
N ILE A 157 -12.70 3.82 1.34
CA ILE A 157 -12.81 2.55 0.60
C ILE A 157 -13.85 2.65 -0.52
N SER A 158 -15.01 3.21 -0.24
CA SER A 158 -16.09 3.37 -1.23
C SER A 158 -15.66 4.28 -2.39
N ASP A 159 -14.92 5.33 -2.10
CA ASP A 159 -14.38 6.26 -3.08
C ASP A 159 -13.36 5.59 -4.00
N HIS A 160 -12.41 4.83 -3.41
CA HIS A 160 -11.41 4.10 -4.19
C HIS A 160 -12.05 3.02 -5.04
N VAL A 161 -12.98 2.23 -4.49
CA VAL A 161 -13.76 1.24 -5.26
C VAL A 161 -14.51 1.92 -6.42
N SER A 162 -15.14 3.06 -6.19
CA SER A 162 -15.84 3.81 -7.23
C SER A 162 -14.89 4.31 -8.32
N ALA A 163 -13.65 4.71 -7.95
CA ALA A 163 -12.63 5.08 -8.91
C ALA A 163 -12.20 3.89 -9.78
N ILE A 164 -11.99 2.72 -9.19
CA ILE A 164 -11.65 1.48 -9.92
C ILE A 164 -12.75 1.11 -10.91
N LEU A 165 -14.02 1.17 -10.49
CA LEU A 165 -15.15 0.83 -11.36
C LEU A 165 -15.24 1.73 -12.60
N ARG A 166 -14.85 3.00 -12.51
CA ARG A 166 -14.80 3.90 -13.69
C ARG A 166 -13.77 3.49 -14.75
N HIS A 167 -12.76 2.73 -14.36
CA HIS A 167 -11.70 2.23 -15.26
C HIS A 167 -11.87 0.77 -15.66
N THR A 168 -12.98 0.14 -15.25
CA THR A 168 -13.27 -1.29 -15.46
C THR A 168 -14.50 -1.44 -16.33
N ASP A 169 -14.49 -2.40 -17.27
CA ASP A 169 -15.70 -2.80 -17.98
C ASP A 169 -16.58 -3.67 -17.07
N ALA A 170 -17.26 -2.99 -16.15
CA ALA A 170 -18.13 -3.63 -15.17
C ALA A 170 -19.33 -4.36 -15.85
N ASN A 171 -19.76 -3.90 -17.03
CA ASN A 171 -20.89 -4.53 -17.74
C ASN A 171 -20.50 -5.90 -18.31
N ALA A 172 -19.31 -6.03 -18.89
CA ALA A 172 -18.80 -7.32 -19.34
C ALA A 172 -18.66 -8.33 -18.19
N ILE A 173 -18.18 -7.86 -17.01
CA ILE A 173 -18.05 -8.70 -15.81
C ILE A 173 -19.43 -9.12 -15.30
N ARG A 174 -20.39 -8.18 -15.16
CA ARG A 174 -21.76 -8.46 -14.71
C ARG A 174 -22.48 -9.46 -15.61
N LYS A 175 -22.28 -9.37 -16.94
CA LYS A 175 -22.86 -10.30 -17.90
C LYS A 175 -22.35 -11.72 -17.68
N ARG A 176 -21.06 -11.90 -17.35
CA ARG A 176 -20.44 -13.21 -17.12
C ARG A 176 -20.74 -13.79 -15.74
N LYS A 177 -20.96 -12.92 -14.72
CA LYS A 177 -21.20 -13.30 -13.31
C LYS A 177 -20.18 -14.30 -12.76
N PRO A 178 -18.87 -14.04 -12.87
CA PRO A 178 -17.87 -15.01 -12.47
C PRO A 178 -17.98 -15.34 -10.97
N PHE A 179 -17.70 -16.60 -10.63
CA PHE A 179 -17.59 -17.03 -9.23
C PHE A 179 -16.14 -16.92 -8.77
N ILE A 180 -15.88 -16.06 -7.79
CA ILE A 180 -14.54 -15.75 -7.31
C ILE A 180 -14.43 -16.05 -5.81
N ILE A 181 -13.37 -16.74 -5.41
CA ILE A 181 -13.04 -16.92 -4.00
C ILE A 181 -11.98 -15.88 -3.61
N LEU A 182 -12.30 -15.06 -2.60
CA LEU A 182 -11.47 -13.97 -2.10
C LEU A 182 -10.82 -14.42 -0.79
N ASP A 183 -9.50 -14.55 -0.75
CA ASP A 183 -8.75 -14.77 0.48
C ASP A 183 -8.16 -13.43 0.97
N CYS A 184 -8.86 -12.79 1.90
CA CYS A 184 -8.48 -11.48 2.44
C CYS A 184 -7.33 -11.54 3.46
N GLY A 185 -6.87 -12.74 3.85
CA GLY A 185 -5.73 -12.94 4.74
C GLY A 185 -5.83 -12.21 6.08
N ASN A 186 -7.04 -11.98 6.60
CA ASN A 186 -7.32 -11.19 7.81
C ASN A 186 -6.77 -9.75 7.78
N GLY A 187 -6.34 -9.28 6.60
CA GLY A 187 -5.76 -7.95 6.37
C GLY A 187 -6.79 -6.91 5.91
N THR A 188 -6.29 -5.82 5.34
CA THR A 188 -7.11 -4.68 4.88
C THR A 188 -8.05 -5.02 3.74
N ALA A 189 -7.78 -6.08 2.96
CA ALA A 189 -8.64 -6.57 1.90
C ALA A 189 -10.02 -7.02 2.41
N CYS A 190 -10.18 -7.34 3.71
CA CYS A 190 -11.47 -7.70 4.32
C CYS A 190 -12.55 -6.63 4.10
N ASN A 191 -12.18 -5.36 4.18
CA ASN A 191 -13.12 -4.24 4.02
C ASN A 191 -13.26 -3.78 2.56
N PHE A 192 -12.30 -4.11 1.72
CA PHE A 192 -12.19 -3.59 0.35
C PHE A 192 -12.66 -4.59 -0.71
N ALA A 193 -12.13 -5.81 -0.67
CA ALA A 193 -12.34 -6.78 -1.75
C ALA A 193 -13.81 -7.24 -1.89
N PRO A 194 -14.53 -7.59 -0.82
CA PRO A 194 -15.94 -7.96 -0.94
C PRO A 194 -16.79 -6.84 -1.57
N LEU A 195 -16.56 -5.58 -1.17
CA LEU A 195 -17.26 -4.43 -1.72
C LEU A 195 -17.00 -4.26 -3.21
N LEU A 196 -15.73 -4.35 -3.65
CA LEU A 196 -15.34 -4.21 -5.05
C LEU A 196 -16.00 -5.30 -5.91
N PHE A 197 -15.82 -6.57 -5.55
CA PHE A 197 -16.29 -7.69 -6.37
C PHE A 197 -17.82 -7.84 -6.37
N THR A 198 -18.50 -7.46 -5.28
CA THR A 198 -19.98 -7.36 -5.25
C THR A 198 -20.47 -6.27 -6.20
N ARG A 199 -19.86 -5.08 -6.19
CA ARG A 199 -20.21 -4.00 -7.12
C ARG A 199 -19.90 -4.33 -8.58
N LEU A 200 -18.92 -5.19 -8.84
CA LEU A 200 -18.63 -5.75 -10.16
C LEU A 200 -19.67 -6.80 -10.60
N GLY A 201 -20.56 -7.23 -9.70
CA GLY A 201 -21.57 -8.24 -9.99
C GLY A 201 -21.04 -9.68 -10.02
N CYS A 202 -19.91 -9.92 -9.36
CA CYS A 202 -19.37 -11.26 -9.18
C CYS A 202 -20.16 -12.04 -8.12
N ARG A 203 -20.26 -13.35 -8.28
CA ARG A 203 -20.59 -14.25 -7.16
C ARG A 203 -19.32 -14.46 -6.36
N ILE A 204 -19.35 -14.19 -5.06
CA ILE A 204 -18.14 -14.25 -4.23
C ILE A 204 -18.31 -15.23 -3.06
N ARG A 205 -17.21 -15.85 -2.68
CA ARG A 205 -16.99 -16.46 -1.37
C ARG A 205 -15.78 -15.81 -0.73
N VAL A 206 -15.87 -15.47 0.55
CA VAL A 206 -14.78 -14.84 1.29
C VAL A 206 -14.16 -15.85 2.25
N MET A 207 -12.83 -15.94 2.24
CA MET A 207 -12.00 -16.66 3.19
C MET A 207 -11.17 -15.65 3.97
N ASN A 208 -10.90 -15.94 5.26
CA ASN A 208 -10.10 -15.06 6.13
C ASN A 208 -10.59 -13.60 6.09
N GLY A 209 -11.92 -13.42 6.07
CA GLY A 209 -12.59 -12.15 5.77
C GLY A 209 -12.83 -11.24 6.98
N THR A 210 -12.37 -11.62 8.18
CA THR A 210 -12.45 -10.80 9.40
C THR A 210 -11.10 -10.14 9.65
N PRO A 211 -11.03 -8.81 9.79
CA PRO A 211 -9.80 -8.12 10.14
C PRO A 211 -9.22 -8.63 11.47
N ASP A 212 -8.00 -9.16 11.47
CA ASP A 212 -7.35 -9.69 12.66
C ASP A 212 -5.83 -9.58 12.57
N GLY A 213 -5.21 -8.85 13.49
CA GLY A 213 -3.78 -8.57 13.50
C GLY A 213 -2.89 -9.75 13.90
N PHE A 214 -3.46 -10.87 14.32
CA PHE A 214 -2.74 -12.12 14.52
C PHE A 214 -2.62 -12.96 13.25
N PHE A 215 -3.40 -12.63 12.19
CA PHE A 215 -3.44 -13.36 10.92
C PHE A 215 -3.70 -14.87 11.09
N PRO A 216 -4.78 -15.28 11.82
CA PRO A 216 -5.00 -16.68 12.17
C PRO A 216 -5.30 -17.59 10.97
N GLY A 217 -5.78 -17.03 9.87
CA GLY A 217 -6.17 -17.80 8.69
C GLY A 217 -5.00 -18.27 7.85
N ARG A 218 -3.94 -17.49 7.78
CA ARG A 218 -2.65 -17.78 7.14
C ARG A 218 -1.63 -16.68 7.40
N ASN A 219 -0.35 -16.97 7.15
CA ASN A 219 0.67 -15.91 7.11
C ASN A 219 0.28 -14.81 6.12
N SER A 220 0.63 -13.56 6.46
CA SER A 220 0.19 -12.38 5.71
C SER A 220 0.65 -12.37 4.25
N GLU A 221 1.86 -12.89 3.93
CA GLU A 221 2.33 -12.96 2.55
C GLU A 221 1.61 -14.07 1.76
N PRO A 222 1.00 -13.79 0.59
CA PRO A 222 0.26 -14.77 -0.20
C PRO A 222 1.19 -15.63 -1.07
N THR A 223 2.16 -16.34 -0.44
CA THR A 223 2.98 -17.34 -1.13
C THR A 223 2.14 -18.54 -1.51
N ARG A 224 2.66 -19.39 -2.41
CA ARG A 224 1.96 -20.59 -2.85
C ARG A 224 1.57 -21.51 -1.68
N GLU A 225 2.46 -21.65 -0.71
CA GLU A 225 2.26 -22.44 0.50
C GLU A 225 1.17 -21.84 1.37
N ASN A 226 1.21 -20.53 1.57
CA ASN A 226 0.25 -19.82 2.41
C ASN A 226 -1.17 -19.78 1.81
N VAL A 227 -1.31 -19.85 0.49
CA VAL A 227 -2.61 -19.87 -0.18
C VAL A 227 -3.08 -21.28 -0.58
N ALA A 228 -2.49 -22.35 -0.03
CA ALA A 228 -2.88 -23.74 -0.33
C ALA A 228 -4.37 -24.00 -0.04
N GLY A 229 -4.93 -23.38 1.00
CA GLY A 229 -6.36 -23.43 1.32
C GLY A 229 -7.23 -22.81 0.22
N LEU A 230 -6.82 -21.68 -0.33
CA LEU A 230 -7.49 -21.02 -1.46
C LEU A 230 -7.43 -21.90 -2.73
N ILE A 231 -6.25 -22.45 -3.05
CA ILE A 231 -6.07 -23.36 -4.19
C ILE A 231 -7.03 -24.56 -4.09
N SER A 232 -7.11 -25.17 -2.91
CA SER A 232 -8.01 -26.31 -2.66
C SER A 232 -9.50 -25.90 -2.79
N ALA A 233 -9.86 -24.72 -2.27
CA ALA A 233 -11.22 -24.20 -2.35
C ALA A 233 -11.64 -23.91 -3.80
N VAL A 234 -10.79 -23.30 -4.61
CA VAL A 234 -11.05 -23.01 -6.05
C VAL A 234 -11.38 -24.29 -6.79
N LYS A 235 -10.56 -25.35 -6.61
CA LYS A 235 -10.80 -26.65 -7.26
C LYS A 235 -12.08 -27.32 -6.79
N ARG A 236 -12.27 -27.42 -5.48
CA ARG A 236 -13.42 -28.10 -4.87
C ARG A 236 -14.75 -27.48 -5.26
N GLU A 237 -14.80 -26.14 -5.30
CA GLU A 237 -16.02 -25.38 -5.53
C GLU A 237 -16.20 -24.97 -6.99
N LYS A 238 -15.25 -25.36 -7.84
CA LYS A 238 -15.25 -25.02 -9.28
C LYS A 238 -15.40 -23.51 -9.49
N ALA A 239 -14.65 -22.71 -8.72
CA ALA A 239 -14.63 -21.26 -8.89
C ALA A 239 -13.88 -20.90 -10.18
N ASP A 240 -14.28 -19.80 -10.83
CA ASP A 240 -13.59 -19.29 -12.02
C ASP A 240 -12.20 -18.75 -11.67
N MET A 241 -12.01 -18.28 -10.42
CA MET A 241 -10.74 -17.70 -9.96
C MET A 241 -10.67 -17.63 -8.42
N GLY A 242 -9.47 -17.73 -7.89
CA GLY A 242 -9.13 -17.32 -6.53
C GLY A 242 -8.25 -16.07 -6.52
N ILE A 243 -8.43 -15.20 -5.53
CA ILE A 243 -7.61 -13.99 -5.36
C ILE A 243 -7.19 -13.88 -3.91
N ALA A 244 -5.90 -13.63 -3.66
CA ALA A 244 -5.35 -13.45 -2.32
C ALA A 244 -4.54 -12.17 -2.23
N TRP A 245 -4.63 -11.47 -1.08
CA TRP A 245 -3.89 -10.25 -0.79
C TRP A 245 -2.94 -10.43 0.40
N ASP A 246 -1.93 -9.58 0.49
CA ASP A 246 -1.13 -9.44 1.71
C ASP A 246 -1.83 -8.53 2.74
N GLY A 247 -1.16 -8.30 3.89
CA GLY A 247 -1.78 -7.66 5.05
C GLY A 247 -2.27 -6.23 4.81
N ASP A 248 -1.58 -5.45 4.00
CA ASP A 248 -1.97 -4.07 3.67
C ASP A 248 -2.53 -3.90 2.24
N GLY A 249 -2.70 -5.02 1.53
CA GLY A 249 -3.42 -5.05 0.25
C GLY A 249 -2.70 -4.36 -0.92
N ASP A 250 -1.38 -4.16 -0.83
CA ASP A 250 -0.58 -3.65 -1.94
C ASP A 250 -0.06 -4.76 -2.88
N ARG A 251 -0.15 -6.03 -2.45
CA ARG A 251 0.18 -7.21 -3.24
C ARG A 251 -1.04 -8.08 -3.46
N VAL A 252 -1.14 -8.66 -4.67
CA VAL A 252 -2.22 -9.55 -5.05
C VAL A 252 -1.69 -10.74 -5.83
N ILE A 253 -2.23 -11.92 -5.55
CA ILE A 253 -1.96 -13.19 -6.24
C ILE A 253 -3.26 -13.78 -6.76
N PHE A 254 -3.18 -14.43 -7.90
CA PHE A 254 -4.32 -15.07 -8.55
C PHE A 254 -4.14 -16.59 -8.60
N ILE A 255 -5.26 -17.29 -8.49
CA ILE A 255 -5.37 -18.75 -8.70
C ILE A 255 -6.33 -18.96 -9.86
N ASP A 256 -5.92 -19.69 -10.90
CA ASP A 256 -6.80 -20.03 -12.02
C ASP A 256 -7.83 -21.11 -11.65
N GLU A 257 -8.78 -21.38 -12.54
CA GLU A 257 -9.86 -22.34 -12.35
C GLU A 257 -9.37 -23.80 -12.15
N LYS A 258 -8.12 -24.08 -12.49
CA LYS A 258 -7.48 -25.40 -12.30
C LYS A 258 -6.65 -25.46 -11.00
N GLY A 259 -6.61 -24.37 -10.24
CA GLY A 259 -5.79 -24.23 -9.04
C GLY A 259 -4.33 -23.91 -9.34
N GLY A 260 -4.02 -23.42 -10.53
CA GLY A 260 -2.71 -22.92 -10.90
C GLY A 260 -2.40 -21.62 -10.19
N TYR A 261 -1.26 -21.56 -9.49
CA TYR A 261 -0.77 -20.36 -8.82
C TYR A 261 -0.15 -19.42 -9.86
N ILE A 262 -0.72 -18.21 -9.99
CA ILE A 262 -0.26 -17.16 -10.90
C ILE A 262 0.47 -16.10 -10.10
N TRP A 263 1.78 -16.15 -10.08
CA TRP A 263 2.60 -15.21 -9.34
C TRP A 263 2.71 -13.83 -10.01
N GLY A 264 3.25 -12.85 -9.24
CA GLY A 264 3.22 -11.44 -9.59
C GLY A 264 3.73 -11.09 -10.99
N ASP A 265 4.86 -11.67 -11.42
CA ASP A 265 5.43 -11.35 -12.74
C ASP A 265 4.52 -11.79 -13.91
N LYS A 266 3.84 -12.95 -13.78
CA LYS A 266 2.88 -13.40 -14.79
C LYS A 266 1.66 -12.50 -14.87
N SER A 267 1.10 -12.12 -13.72
CA SER A 267 -0.04 -11.20 -13.68
C SER A 267 0.34 -9.81 -14.18
N PHE A 268 1.54 -9.32 -13.83
CA PHE A 268 2.07 -8.08 -14.35
C PHE A 268 2.29 -8.12 -15.87
N ALA A 269 2.91 -9.19 -16.39
CA ALA A 269 3.09 -9.38 -17.82
C ALA A 269 1.76 -9.37 -18.59
N LEU A 270 0.74 -10.03 -18.05
CA LEU A 270 -0.62 -10.02 -18.62
C LEU A 270 -1.23 -8.62 -18.64
N CYS A 271 -1.14 -7.89 -17.52
CA CYS A 271 -1.61 -6.51 -17.43
C CYS A 271 -0.88 -5.59 -18.42
N ALA A 272 0.46 -5.72 -18.51
CA ALA A 272 1.27 -4.97 -19.48
C ALA A 272 0.83 -5.26 -20.92
N LYS A 273 0.68 -6.55 -21.28
CA LYS A 273 0.21 -6.97 -22.61
C LYS A 273 -1.14 -6.36 -22.99
N ILE A 274 -2.10 -6.39 -22.07
CA ILE A 274 -3.44 -5.83 -22.30
C ILE A 274 -3.36 -4.29 -22.45
N LYS A 275 -2.61 -3.62 -21.59
CA LYS A 275 -2.49 -2.16 -21.60
C LYS A 275 -1.79 -1.66 -22.86
N MET A 276 -0.70 -2.32 -23.27
CA MET A 276 0.13 -1.93 -24.40
C MET A 276 -0.50 -2.22 -25.77
N ARG A 277 -1.47 -3.14 -25.83
CA ARG A 277 -2.33 -3.29 -27.00
C ARG A 277 -3.19 -2.05 -27.27
N LYS A 278 -3.64 -1.38 -26.20
CA LYS A 278 -4.48 -0.19 -26.27
C LYS A 278 -3.66 1.10 -26.44
N ARG A 279 -2.48 1.17 -25.85
CA ARG A 279 -1.62 2.36 -25.85
C ARG A 279 -0.16 1.97 -25.74
N LYS A 280 0.64 2.37 -26.71
CA LYS A 280 2.11 2.22 -26.67
C LYS A 280 2.72 3.12 -25.59
N GLY A 281 3.84 2.70 -25.03
CA GLY A 281 4.53 3.47 -24.00
C GLY A 281 5.71 2.72 -23.38
N THR A 282 6.06 3.11 -22.15
CA THR A 282 7.13 2.49 -21.38
C THR A 282 6.53 1.79 -20.17
N ALA A 283 6.81 0.50 -19.99
CA ALA A 283 6.59 -0.17 -18.72
C ALA A 283 7.76 0.12 -17.78
N VAL A 284 7.49 0.28 -16.50
CA VAL A 284 8.52 0.43 -15.46
C VAL A 284 8.45 -0.76 -14.52
N THR A 285 9.59 -1.38 -14.25
CA THR A 285 9.69 -2.51 -13.34
C THR A 285 10.98 -2.47 -12.53
N THR A 286 11.17 -3.42 -11.62
CA THR A 286 12.39 -3.52 -10.82
C THR A 286 13.39 -4.50 -11.45
N VAL A 287 14.65 -4.38 -11.06
CA VAL A 287 15.73 -5.30 -11.48
C VAL A 287 15.52 -6.75 -11.04
N ALA A 288 14.58 -7.00 -10.12
CA ALA A 288 14.24 -8.35 -9.64
C ALA A 288 13.08 -9.00 -10.42
N THR A 289 12.56 -8.33 -11.46
CA THR A 289 11.43 -8.85 -12.26
C THR A 289 11.90 -9.86 -13.30
N SER A 290 11.13 -10.91 -13.52
CA SER A 290 11.39 -11.97 -14.51
C SER A 290 11.42 -11.44 -15.94
N ASP A 291 12.25 -12.04 -16.79
CA ASP A 291 12.38 -11.71 -18.21
C ASP A 291 11.08 -11.89 -19.00
N VAL A 292 10.12 -12.67 -18.52
CA VAL A 292 8.80 -12.80 -19.17
C VAL A 292 8.11 -11.43 -19.37
N VAL A 293 8.35 -10.49 -18.48
CA VAL A 293 7.81 -9.11 -18.60
C VAL A 293 8.50 -8.38 -19.75
N LYS A 294 9.82 -8.52 -19.87
CA LYS A 294 10.63 -7.96 -20.96
C LYS A 294 10.13 -8.46 -22.31
N ASP A 295 10.03 -9.78 -22.46
CA ASP A 295 9.58 -10.41 -23.70
C ASP A 295 8.21 -9.90 -24.14
N VAL A 296 7.25 -9.81 -23.19
CA VAL A 296 5.90 -9.32 -23.48
C VAL A 296 5.90 -7.85 -23.90
N VAL A 297 6.70 -7.02 -23.26
CA VAL A 297 6.79 -5.58 -23.55
C VAL A 297 7.44 -5.34 -24.91
N GLU A 298 8.54 -6.05 -25.22
CA GLU A 298 9.24 -5.95 -26.49
C GLU A 298 8.38 -6.46 -27.66
N GLN A 299 7.73 -7.62 -27.50
CA GLN A 299 6.76 -8.14 -28.50
C GLN A 299 5.59 -7.17 -28.76
N ALA A 300 5.23 -6.36 -27.77
CA ALA A 300 4.24 -5.30 -27.95
C ALA A 300 4.80 -4.05 -28.66
N GLY A 301 6.09 -4.01 -29.04
CA GLY A 301 6.76 -2.85 -29.60
C GLY A 301 6.81 -1.66 -28.63
N CYS A 302 6.99 -1.94 -27.36
CA CYS A 302 7.05 -0.99 -26.26
C CYS A 302 8.44 -1.01 -25.59
N ARG A 303 8.69 -0.06 -24.68
CA ARG A 303 9.95 0.02 -23.95
C ARG A 303 9.79 -0.49 -22.51
N LEU A 304 10.83 -1.09 -21.96
CA LEU A 304 10.92 -1.47 -20.56
C LEU A 304 12.02 -0.64 -19.87
N ALA A 305 11.70 -0.05 -18.73
CA ALA A 305 12.64 0.67 -17.88
C ALA A 305 12.78 -0.03 -16.54
N TYR A 306 14.00 -0.21 -16.08
CA TYR A 306 14.31 -0.83 -14.79
C TYR A 306 14.65 0.23 -13.74
N VAL A 307 14.23 -0.05 -12.50
CA VAL A 307 14.56 0.74 -11.31
C VAL A 307 15.00 -0.20 -10.17
N PRO A 308 15.64 0.31 -9.12
CA PRO A 308 15.89 -0.47 -7.89
C PRO A 308 14.60 -1.05 -7.31
N VAL A 309 14.74 -2.11 -6.50
CA VAL A 309 13.61 -2.74 -5.82
C VAL A 309 12.96 -1.76 -4.82
N GLY A 310 11.67 -1.53 -4.98
CA GLY A 310 10.86 -0.65 -4.12
C GLY A 310 9.76 0.07 -4.89
N ALA A 311 8.52 0.01 -4.40
CA ALA A 311 7.37 0.66 -5.03
C ALA A 311 7.56 2.18 -5.25
N PRO A 312 8.18 2.94 -4.33
CA PRO A 312 8.45 4.37 -4.56
C PRO A 312 9.28 4.65 -5.81
N TYR A 313 10.30 3.84 -6.09
CA TYR A 313 11.15 4.04 -7.27
C TYR A 313 10.40 3.82 -8.59
N ILE A 314 9.51 2.81 -8.63
CA ILE A 314 8.64 2.56 -9.78
C ILE A 314 7.73 3.77 -10.01
N SER A 315 7.00 4.19 -8.97
CA SER A 315 6.03 5.28 -9.04
C SER A 315 6.70 6.61 -9.43
N GLN A 316 7.85 6.93 -8.85
CA GLN A 316 8.62 8.14 -9.21
C GLN A 316 9.12 8.12 -10.67
N LYS A 317 9.55 6.94 -11.16
CA LYS A 317 9.97 6.80 -12.57
C LYS A 317 8.80 6.95 -13.54
N MET A 318 7.62 6.47 -13.14
CA MET A 318 6.40 6.62 -13.96
C MET A 318 5.85 8.05 -13.95
N PHE A 319 6.16 8.82 -12.91
CA PHE A 319 5.67 10.19 -12.75
C PHE A 319 6.52 11.21 -13.56
N LYS A 320 7.77 10.88 -13.83
CA LYS A 320 8.71 11.65 -14.69
C LYS A 320 8.48 11.35 -16.16
#